data_df4f8062a96fb8027a0ad39abc23a892
#
_entry.id   df4f8062a96fb8027a0ad39abc23a892
#
_cell.length_a   1.000
_cell.length_b   1.000
_cell.length_c   1.000
_cell.angle_alpha   90.00
_cell.angle_beta   90.00
_cell.angle_gamma   90.00
#
_symmetry.space_group_name_H-M   'P 1'
#
loop_
_entity.id
_entity.type
_entity.pdbx_description
1 polymer ?
#
loop_
_entity_poly.entity_id
_entity_poly.type
_entity_poly.pdbx_seq_one_letter_code
_entity_poly.pdbx_strand_id
1 'polypeptide(L)'
;MTEKFDLFKDQSTKWYILGSMIALEVLVSVSFLGYLHIEPISITFAYIPILITGMLMGPAESTVVGSVFGLISMGKASASYVMAGDRIFSPLMSGSPIKSILLSVGTRALFGFIVGLLYRFAKKSRRPDLWIGVISFWGKSVHSLLVFSVMALLFPDLGYGIATAFSDFLSIGNLLVMSGTAAIVLLIRRALRSSPYKRFEQRMSMLKNLQPAEQQSPNRLLLISILVEFLLTCAVTVYFVGRTRYMLEQNGIDVSTAILSDLFLLQTQFLVGILALMFLLMVLQVFNRRYAACGEYEASLDTLTSVWNRKSFFQRSEQTLANMRRNDIWHGYFIMLDVDWFKQINDQFGHPEGDRVLHDVAQCLRQIFAPIGQIGRLGGDEFAILVDQPVARETLEKELNTFTERVAELSGPVSSITCSIGVLMLTSPASIDELYQKADQLLYQAKQQGRNQYVLGA
;
A
#
# COMPACT_ATOMS: atom_id res chain seq x y z
N MET A 1 -18.45 4.87 15.42
CA MET A 1 -17.25 4.15 15.00
C MET A 1 -16.53 5.00 13.98
N THR A 2 -15.32 5.50 14.26
CA THR A 2 -14.53 6.31 13.33
C THR A 2 -14.03 5.40 12.20
N GLU A 3 -14.49 5.64 10.97
CA GLU A 3 -13.96 4.98 9.78
C GLU A 3 -12.45 5.27 9.65
N LYS A 4 -11.64 4.40 10.19
CA LYS A 4 -10.22 4.34 9.84
C LYS A 4 -10.10 3.28 8.75
N PHE A 5 -9.65 3.66 7.58
CA PHE A 5 -9.24 2.70 6.56
C PHE A 5 -8.13 1.84 7.14
N ASP A 6 -8.24 0.52 7.06
CA ASP A 6 -7.30 -0.41 7.70
C ASP A 6 -5.87 -0.29 7.14
N LEU A 7 -5.72 0.13 5.89
CA LEU A 7 -4.42 0.44 5.28
C LEU A 7 -3.62 1.52 6.02
N PHE A 8 -4.29 2.46 6.71
CA PHE A 8 -3.62 3.50 7.51
C PHE A 8 -3.18 3.04 8.90
N LYS A 9 -3.51 1.82 9.30
CA LYS A 9 -3.00 1.23 10.55
C LYS A 9 -1.54 0.82 10.44
N ASP A 10 -1.07 0.56 9.22
CA ASP A 10 0.31 0.23 8.96
C ASP A 10 1.18 1.46 8.79
N GLN A 11 2.19 1.59 9.64
CA GLN A 11 3.11 2.72 9.65
C GLN A 11 3.80 2.91 8.29
N SER A 12 4.26 1.81 7.68
CA SER A 12 4.95 1.86 6.38
C SER A 12 4.03 2.34 5.26
N THR A 13 2.82 1.80 5.18
CA THR A 13 1.80 2.20 4.20
C THR A 13 1.38 3.66 4.39
N LYS A 14 1.27 4.12 5.64
CA LYS A 14 0.97 5.52 5.95
C LYS A 14 2.04 6.47 5.38
N TRP A 15 3.33 6.12 5.50
CA TRP A 15 4.42 6.92 4.93
C TRP A 15 4.42 6.93 3.40
N TYR A 16 4.12 5.81 2.75
CA TYR A 16 3.98 5.77 1.27
C TYR A 16 2.84 6.67 0.79
N ILE A 17 1.70 6.68 1.47
CA ILE A 17 0.56 7.53 1.10
C ILE A 17 0.88 9.00 1.34
N LEU A 18 1.48 9.35 2.48
CA LEU A 18 1.89 10.73 2.76
C LEU A 18 2.92 11.21 1.72
N GLY A 19 3.94 10.40 1.43
CA GLY A 19 4.92 10.70 0.39
C GLY A 19 4.26 10.91 -0.97
N SER A 20 3.27 10.08 -1.32
CA SER A 20 2.50 10.25 -2.57
C SER A 20 1.69 11.55 -2.60
N MET A 21 1.12 11.96 -1.46
CA MET A 21 0.40 13.25 -1.38
C MET A 21 1.36 14.45 -1.48
N ILE A 22 2.55 14.35 -0.88
CA ILE A 22 3.61 15.34 -1.03
C ILE A 22 4.07 15.42 -2.49
N ALA A 23 4.34 14.28 -3.14
CA ALA A 23 4.75 14.24 -4.53
C ALA A 23 3.67 14.78 -5.47
N LEU A 24 2.40 14.46 -5.20
CA LEU A 24 1.26 15.02 -5.95
C LEU A 24 1.18 16.54 -5.78
N GLU A 25 1.36 17.06 -4.56
CA GLU A 25 1.40 18.50 -4.29
C GLU A 25 2.52 19.17 -5.07
N VAL A 26 3.74 18.59 -5.03
CA VAL A 26 4.89 19.08 -5.79
C VAL A 26 4.56 19.12 -7.29
N LEU A 27 4.05 18.00 -7.84
CA LEU A 27 3.73 17.88 -9.27
C LEU A 27 2.66 18.91 -9.70
N VAL A 28 1.60 19.05 -8.92
CA VAL A 28 0.54 20.04 -9.19
C VAL A 28 1.12 21.43 -9.11
N SER A 29 1.88 21.76 -8.04
CA SER A 29 2.42 23.08 -7.83
C SER A 29 3.45 23.52 -8.86
N VAL A 30 4.29 22.61 -9.41
CA VAL A 30 5.31 22.96 -10.43
C VAL A 30 4.79 22.86 -11.86
N SER A 31 3.66 22.20 -12.09
CA SER A 31 3.04 22.07 -13.42
C SER A 31 2.13 23.27 -13.75
N PHE A 32 1.61 23.30 -14.98
CA PHE A 32 0.59 24.23 -15.42
C PHE A 32 -0.72 24.11 -14.62
N LEU A 33 -1.00 22.97 -14.00
CA LEU A 33 -2.17 22.77 -13.14
C LEU A 33 -2.10 23.59 -11.85
N GLY A 34 -0.89 23.95 -11.39
CA GLY A 34 -0.73 24.74 -10.18
C GLY A 34 -1.24 26.16 -10.31
N TYR A 35 -1.07 26.77 -11.49
CA TYR A 35 -1.46 28.15 -11.76
C TYR A 35 -1.90 28.29 -13.21
N LEU A 36 -3.20 28.24 -13.45
CA LEU A 36 -3.79 28.60 -14.74
C LEU A 36 -3.95 30.13 -14.78
N HIS A 37 -3.14 30.78 -15.61
CA HIS A 37 -3.27 32.22 -15.87
C HIS A 37 -4.43 32.43 -16.86
N ILE A 38 -5.60 32.71 -16.31
CA ILE A 38 -6.77 33.19 -17.07
C ILE A 38 -7.00 34.61 -16.59
N GLU A 39 -6.65 35.62 -17.41
CA GLU A 39 -6.88 36.98 -17.04
C GLU A 39 -8.35 37.23 -16.68
N PRO A 40 -8.67 37.97 -15.62
CA PRO A 40 -7.78 38.70 -14.71
C PRO A 40 -7.32 37.91 -13.48
N ILE A 41 -7.60 36.59 -13.37
CA ILE A 41 -7.42 35.85 -12.11
C ILE A 41 -6.64 34.56 -12.39
N SER A 42 -5.52 34.37 -11.68
CA SER A 42 -4.81 33.09 -11.66
C SER A 42 -5.59 32.06 -10.83
N ILE A 43 -6.11 31.02 -11.49
CA ILE A 43 -6.77 29.91 -10.81
C ILE A 43 -5.70 28.94 -10.32
N THR A 44 -5.63 28.69 -9.02
CA THR A 44 -4.73 27.69 -8.44
C THR A 44 -5.48 26.43 -8.04
N PHE A 45 -4.94 25.26 -8.38
CA PHE A 45 -5.44 23.93 -7.98
C PHE A 45 -4.57 23.28 -6.91
N ALA A 46 -3.45 23.92 -6.53
CA ALA A 46 -2.47 23.36 -5.58
C ALA A 46 -3.03 23.16 -4.14
N TYR A 47 -4.20 23.69 -3.81
CA TYR A 47 -4.87 23.42 -2.54
C TYR A 47 -5.63 22.06 -2.53
N ILE A 48 -5.86 21.42 -3.70
CA ILE A 48 -6.63 20.17 -3.81
C ILE A 48 -5.93 18.98 -3.12
N PRO A 49 -4.61 18.74 -3.30
CA PRO A 49 -3.93 17.68 -2.58
C PRO A 49 -3.99 17.86 -1.05
N ILE A 50 -4.01 19.09 -0.55
CA ILE A 50 -4.17 19.38 0.88
C ILE A 50 -5.55 18.92 1.37
N LEU A 51 -6.61 19.21 0.61
CA LEU A 51 -7.97 18.76 0.92
C LEU A 51 -8.06 17.24 0.93
N ILE A 52 -7.51 16.59 -0.10
CA ILE A 52 -7.49 15.12 -0.20
C ILE A 52 -6.75 14.53 1.00
N THR A 53 -5.58 15.06 1.35
CA THR A 53 -4.78 14.59 2.50
C THR A 53 -5.54 14.79 3.80
N GLY A 54 -6.16 15.93 4.02
CA GLY A 54 -6.98 16.21 5.21
C GLY A 54 -8.17 15.25 5.33
N MET A 55 -8.82 14.96 4.20
CA MET A 55 -9.92 13.98 4.14
C MET A 55 -9.42 12.56 4.41
N LEU A 56 -8.26 12.16 3.90
CA LEU A 56 -7.72 10.80 4.05
C LEU A 56 -7.08 10.59 5.44
N MET A 57 -6.12 11.42 5.79
CA MET A 57 -5.16 11.17 6.87
C MET A 57 -5.41 12.03 8.11
N GLY A 58 -5.74 13.29 7.94
CA GLY A 58 -6.08 14.18 9.06
C GLY A 58 -5.23 15.47 9.13
N PRO A 59 -5.29 16.19 10.29
CA PRO A 59 -4.75 17.54 10.37
C PRO A 59 -3.21 17.60 10.33
N ALA A 60 -2.49 16.67 10.93
CA ALA A 60 -1.03 16.68 10.94
C ALA A 60 -0.45 16.53 9.52
N GLU A 61 -0.95 15.52 8.79
CA GLU A 61 -0.49 15.20 7.44
C GLU A 61 -0.87 16.28 6.43
N SER A 62 -2.08 16.85 6.52
CA SER A 62 -2.48 17.97 5.65
C SER A 62 -1.73 19.26 5.96
N THR A 63 -1.28 19.48 7.20
CA THR A 63 -0.36 20.56 7.56
C THR A 63 0.98 20.41 6.85
N VAL A 64 1.54 19.19 6.83
CA VAL A 64 2.81 18.91 6.13
C VAL A 64 2.67 19.20 4.63
N VAL A 65 1.61 18.70 3.97
CA VAL A 65 1.38 18.95 2.54
C VAL A 65 1.16 20.43 2.27
N GLY A 66 0.42 21.15 3.13
CA GLY A 66 0.25 22.59 3.06
C GLY A 66 1.57 23.36 3.19
N SER A 67 2.47 22.91 4.07
CA SER A 67 3.81 23.51 4.21
C SER A 67 4.64 23.33 2.93
N VAL A 68 4.56 22.15 2.29
CA VAL A 68 5.23 21.88 0.99
C VAL A 68 4.69 22.81 -0.09
N PHE A 69 3.37 22.99 -0.19
CA PHE A 69 2.78 23.98 -1.10
C PHE A 69 3.33 25.37 -0.86
N GLY A 70 3.40 25.79 0.40
CA GLY A 70 3.94 27.12 0.79
C GLY A 70 5.40 27.30 0.37
N LEU A 71 6.25 26.27 0.55
CA LEU A 71 7.66 26.31 0.15
C LEU A 71 7.81 26.44 -1.37
N ILE A 72 7.03 25.70 -2.15
CA ILE A 72 7.08 25.79 -3.62
C ILE A 72 6.57 27.14 -4.09
N SER A 73 5.46 27.65 -3.51
CA SER A 73 4.93 28.99 -3.81
C SER A 73 5.94 30.08 -3.51
N MET A 74 6.67 29.97 -2.39
CA MET A 74 7.75 30.89 -2.02
C MET A 74 8.92 30.85 -3.03
N GLY A 75 9.32 29.65 -3.46
CA GLY A 75 10.36 29.48 -4.47
C GLY A 75 9.95 30.13 -5.81
N LYS A 76 8.71 29.89 -6.26
CA LYS A 76 8.18 30.50 -7.51
C LYS A 76 8.13 32.02 -7.44
N ALA A 77 7.72 32.57 -6.31
CA ALA A 77 7.65 34.04 -6.10
C ALA A 77 9.03 34.71 -6.12
N SER A 78 10.12 33.95 -6.11
CA SER A 78 11.49 34.42 -6.18
C SER A 78 12.03 34.57 -7.61
N ALA A 79 11.24 34.24 -8.64
CA ALA A 79 11.60 34.44 -10.04
C ALA A 79 11.51 35.91 -10.45
N SER A 80 12.38 36.32 -11.39
CA SER A 80 12.44 37.74 -11.85
C SER A 80 11.22 38.14 -12.70
N TYR A 81 10.58 37.15 -13.38
CA TYR A 81 9.39 37.33 -14.23
C TYR A 81 8.06 37.42 -13.46
N VAL A 82 8.09 37.30 -12.13
CA VAL A 82 6.89 37.30 -11.28
C VAL A 82 6.29 38.70 -11.18
N MET A 83 4.95 38.78 -11.23
CA MET A 83 4.22 40.02 -11.08
C MET A 83 4.59 40.76 -9.78
N ALA A 84 4.57 42.08 -9.78
CA ALA A 84 4.95 42.88 -8.64
C ALA A 84 4.17 42.53 -7.35
N GLY A 85 2.88 42.16 -7.48
CA GLY A 85 2.04 41.75 -6.37
C GLY A 85 2.43 40.39 -5.75
N ASP A 86 3.06 39.49 -6.52
CA ASP A 86 3.45 38.20 -6.02
C ASP A 86 4.84 38.18 -5.34
N ARG A 87 5.63 39.25 -5.50
CA ARG A 87 6.97 39.36 -4.89
C ARG A 87 6.96 39.35 -3.36
N ILE A 88 5.85 39.71 -2.76
CA ILE A 88 5.69 39.67 -1.28
C ILE A 88 5.74 38.26 -0.71
N PHE A 89 5.46 37.21 -1.54
CA PHE A 89 5.60 35.84 -1.13
C PHE A 89 7.04 35.34 -1.12
N SER A 90 7.97 36.11 -1.71
CA SER A 90 9.41 35.79 -1.74
C SER A 90 10.16 36.48 -0.58
N PRO A 91 10.87 35.70 0.24
CA PRO A 91 11.72 36.27 1.28
C PRO A 91 12.92 37.05 0.71
N LEU A 92 13.29 36.82 -0.55
CA LEU A 92 14.40 37.46 -1.22
C LEU A 92 14.01 38.82 -1.84
N MET A 93 12.73 38.97 -2.24
CA MET A 93 12.25 40.14 -3.01
C MET A 93 11.35 41.10 -2.24
N SER A 94 10.77 40.66 -1.12
CA SER A 94 9.78 41.46 -0.36
C SER A 94 10.38 42.53 0.55
N GLY A 95 11.67 42.48 0.81
CA GLY A 95 12.32 43.29 1.84
C GLY A 95 11.97 42.90 3.30
N SER A 96 11.13 41.89 3.49
CA SER A 96 10.69 41.43 4.81
C SER A 96 10.61 39.88 4.87
N PRO A 97 11.76 39.17 4.95
CA PRO A 97 11.84 37.72 4.80
C PRO A 97 10.91 36.94 5.73
N ILE A 98 10.84 37.31 6.99
CA ILE A 98 10.01 36.63 7.99
C ILE A 98 8.52 36.75 7.66
N LYS A 99 8.07 37.96 7.26
CA LYS A 99 6.68 38.18 6.86
C LYS A 99 6.32 37.36 5.64
N SER A 100 7.22 37.24 4.66
CA SER A 100 7.03 36.41 3.45
C SER A 100 6.96 34.94 3.76
N ILE A 101 7.79 34.42 4.65
CA ILE A 101 7.72 32.97 5.08
C ILE A 101 6.40 32.73 5.79
N LEU A 102 5.97 33.61 6.71
CA LEU A 102 4.68 33.49 7.39
C LEU A 102 3.50 33.53 6.40
N LEU A 103 3.55 34.45 5.42
CA LEU A 103 2.52 34.56 4.40
C LEU A 103 2.52 33.36 3.47
N SER A 104 3.67 32.86 3.02
CA SER A 104 3.75 31.76 2.05
C SER A 104 3.54 30.40 2.71
N VAL A 105 4.33 30.07 3.73
CA VAL A 105 4.31 28.75 4.35
C VAL A 105 3.29 28.69 5.47
N GLY A 106 3.25 29.70 6.34
CA GLY A 106 2.39 29.72 7.51
C GLY A 106 0.90 29.65 7.18
N THR A 107 0.44 30.42 6.17
CA THR A 107 -0.98 30.39 5.76
C THR A 107 -1.39 29.04 5.18
N ARG A 108 -0.54 28.38 4.38
CA ARG A 108 -0.84 27.08 3.76
C ARG A 108 -0.78 25.95 4.77
N ALA A 109 0.16 26.01 5.70
CA ALA A 109 0.22 25.07 6.82
C ALA A 109 -1.03 25.19 7.72
N LEU A 110 -1.43 26.44 8.05
CA LEU A 110 -2.64 26.71 8.83
C LEU A 110 -3.90 26.24 8.10
N PHE A 111 -3.99 26.49 6.79
CA PHE A 111 -5.09 25.96 5.96
C PHE A 111 -5.19 24.46 6.04
N GLY A 112 -4.06 23.74 5.87
CA GLY A 112 -3.99 22.29 5.98
C GLY A 112 -4.48 21.79 7.35
N PHE A 113 -4.04 22.45 8.43
CA PHE A 113 -4.47 22.13 9.78
C PHE A 113 -5.98 22.31 9.98
N ILE A 114 -6.52 23.48 9.61
CA ILE A 114 -7.96 23.78 9.75
C ILE A 114 -8.80 22.78 8.97
N VAL A 115 -8.48 22.56 7.70
CA VAL A 115 -9.24 21.64 6.84
C VAL A 115 -9.18 20.20 7.36
N GLY A 116 -8.00 19.74 7.76
CA GLY A 116 -7.85 18.41 8.36
C GLY A 116 -8.67 18.24 9.64
N LEU A 117 -8.74 19.30 10.48
CA LEU A 117 -9.55 19.33 11.69
C LEU A 117 -11.06 19.30 11.36
N LEU A 118 -11.50 20.12 10.40
CA LEU A 118 -12.89 20.13 9.93
C LEU A 118 -13.32 18.77 9.39
N TYR A 119 -12.50 18.11 8.58
CA TYR A 119 -12.79 16.77 8.09
C TYR A 119 -12.84 15.73 9.23
N ARG A 120 -12.01 15.89 10.27
CA ARG A 120 -12.07 15.02 11.45
C ARG A 120 -13.43 15.12 12.16
N PHE A 121 -14.01 16.32 12.28
CA PHE A 121 -15.36 16.52 12.81
C PHE A 121 -16.44 16.05 11.84
N ALA A 122 -16.31 16.35 10.55
CA ALA A 122 -17.23 15.88 9.51
C ALA A 122 -17.43 14.37 9.50
N LYS A 123 -16.34 13.61 9.66
CA LYS A 123 -16.38 12.13 9.73
C LYS A 123 -17.18 11.59 10.93
N LYS A 124 -17.32 12.37 12.00
CA LYS A 124 -18.09 11.99 13.20
C LYS A 124 -19.57 12.40 13.12
N SER A 125 -19.97 13.16 12.10
CA SER A 125 -21.33 13.67 11.94
C SER A 125 -22.32 12.58 11.49
N ARG A 126 -23.62 12.85 11.60
CA ARG A 126 -24.68 11.95 11.07
C ARG A 126 -24.69 11.86 9.54
N ARG A 127 -24.19 12.89 8.84
CA ARG A 127 -24.13 12.97 7.36
C ARG A 127 -22.71 13.34 6.93
N PRO A 128 -21.74 12.42 7.04
CA PRO A 128 -20.32 12.74 6.79
C PRO A 128 -20.04 13.17 5.35
N ASP A 129 -20.71 12.58 4.35
CA ASP A 129 -20.46 12.89 2.95
C ASP A 129 -20.94 14.31 2.59
N LEU A 130 -22.07 14.74 3.18
CA LEU A 130 -22.55 16.11 3.00
C LEU A 130 -21.52 17.13 3.54
N TRP A 131 -21.04 16.93 4.78
CA TRP A 131 -20.11 17.86 5.40
C TRP A 131 -18.74 17.86 4.71
N ILE A 132 -18.27 16.68 4.26
CA ILE A 132 -17.05 16.60 3.46
C ILE A 132 -17.21 17.35 2.14
N GLY A 133 -18.34 17.22 1.46
CA GLY A 133 -18.66 17.99 0.27
C GLY A 133 -18.67 19.48 0.52
N VAL A 134 -19.32 19.94 1.59
CA VAL A 134 -19.38 21.37 1.98
C VAL A 134 -17.98 21.94 2.29
N ILE A 135 -17.17 21.23 3.07
CA ILE A 135 -15.79 21.65 3.39
C ILE A 135 -14.95 21.73 2.12
N SER A 136 -15.07 20.72 1.23
CA SER A 136 -14.32 20.69 -0.03
C SER A 136 -14.75 21.81 -0.98
N PHE A 137 -16.04 22.11 -1.05
CA PHE A 137 -16.59 23.21 -1.84
C PHE A 137 -16.03 24.54 -1.40
N TRP A 138 -16.07 24.84 -0.11
CA TRP A 138 -15.56 26.11 0.44
C TRP A 138 -14.03 26.15 0.61
N GLY A 139 -13.33 25.04 0.33
CA GLY A 139 -11.88 24.94 0.54
C GLY A 139 -11.07 26.03 -0.14
N LYS A 140 -11.37 26.35 -1.42
CA LYS A 140 -10.73 27.44 -2.16
C LYS A 140 -10.96 28.78 -1.47
N SER A 141 -12.19 29.08 -1.13
CA SER A 141 -12.55 30.36 -0.49
C SER A 141 -11.90 30.54 0.89
N VAL A 142 -11.83 29.48 1.68
CA VAL A 142 -11.13 29.48 2.96
C VAL A 142 -9.63 29.71 2.79
N HIS A 143 -9.01 29.07 1.80
CA HIS A 143 -7.60 29.28 1.46
C HIS A 143 -7.35 30.75 1.06
N SER A 144 -8.15 31.30 0.13
CA SER A 144 -8.02 32.71 -0.30
C SER A 144 -8.23 33.66 0.83
N LEU A 145 -9.26 33.45 1.65
CA LEU A 145 -9.53 34.30 2.84
C LEU A 145 -8.35 34.32 3.80
N LEU A 146 -7.74 33.18 4.10
CA LEU A 146 -6.56 33.10 4.96
C LEU A 146 -5.37 33.89 4.37
N VAL A 147 -5.08 33.68 3.07
CA VAL A 147 -3.99 34.38 2.40
C VAL A 147 -4.20 35.90 2.43
N PHE A 148 -5.37 36.40 2.02
CA PHE A 148 -5.65 37.84 1.99
C PHE A 148 -5.72 38.46 3.40
N SER A 149 -6.23 37.72 4.40
CA SER A 149 -6.24 38.19 5.77
C SER A 149 -4.84 38.38 6.36
N VAL A 150 -3.96 37.40 6.14
CA VAL A 150 -2.56 37.48 6.60
C VAL A 150 -1.79 38.51 5.79
N MET A 151 -2.09 38.69 4.49
CA MET A 151 -1.50 39.71 3.64
C MET A 151 -1.87 41.10 4.12
N ALA A 152 -3.14 41.35 4.43
CA ALA A 152 -3.60 42.64 5.00
C ALA A 152 -2.95 42.96 6.35
N LEU A 153 -2.70 41.92 7.17
CA LEU A 153 -2.05 42.10 8.49
C LEU A 153 -0.56 42.38 8.37
N LEU A 154 0.16 41.68 7.49
CA LEU A 154 1.62 41.76 7.41
C LEU A 154 2.12 42.86 6.44
N PHE A 155 1.32 43.19 5.42
CA PHE A 155 1.64 44.14 4.35
C PHE A 155 0.48 45.11 4.11
N PRO A 156 0.10 45.95 5.09
CA PRO A 156 -1.06 46.85 5.00
C PRO A 156 -0.95 47.90 3.88
N ASP A 157 0.28 48.27 3.52
CA ASP A 157 0.56 49.32 2.51
C ASP A 157 0.16 48.89 1.08
N LEU A 158 -0.11 47.62 0.83
CA LEU A 158 -0.48 47.13 -0.50
C LEU A 158 -1.97 47.26 -0.84
N GLY A 159 -2.80 47.68 0.12
CA GLY A 159 -4.24 47.90 -0.09
C GLY A 159 -5.06 46.62 -0.30
N TYR A 160 -4.46 45.43 -0.20
CA TYR A 160 -5.20 44.18 -0.24
C TYR A 160 -5.91 43.93 1.09
N GLY A 161 -7.19 43.59 1.03
CA GLY A 161 -8.00 43.38 2.22
C GLY A 161 -8.95 42.19 2.09
N ILE A 162 -9.66 41.94 3.17
CA ILE A 162 -10.69 40.87 3.23
C ILE A 162 -11.76 41.10 2.15
N ALA A 163 -12.08 42.39 1.82
CA ALA A 163 -13.03 42.69 0.75
C ALA A 163 -12.59 42.16 -0.61
N THR A 164 -11.29 42.14 -0.90
CA THR A 164 -10.75 41.56 -2.16
C THR A 164 -10.97 40.06 -2.26
N ALA A 165 -10.95 39.33 -1.13
CA ALA A 165 -11.27 37.91 -1.11
C ALA A 165 -12.75 37.63 -1.42
N PHE A 166 -13.65 38.54 -1.01
CA PHE A 166 -15.09 38.37 -1.20
C PHE A 166 -15.56 38.68 -2.64
N SER A 167 -14.86 39.59 -3.35
CA SER A 167 -15.23 39.96 -4.72
C SER A 167 -15.22 38.79 -5.69
N ASP A 168 -14.33 37.81 -5.46
CA ASP A 168 -14.14 36.65 -6.31
C ASP A 168 -15.08 35.45 -5.98
N PHE A 169 -15.69 35.42 -4.79
CA PHE A 169 -16.42 34.21 -4.32
C PHE A 169 -17.61 33.85 -5.19
N LEU A 170 -18.32 34.82 -5.73
CA LEU A 170 -19.54 34.60 -6.50
C LEU A 170 -19.31 34.58 -8.02
N SER A 171 -18.08 34.66 -8.49
CA SER A 171 -17.80 34.55 -9.92
C SER A 171 -18.15 33.12 -10.41
N ILE A 172 -18.73 33.04 -11.62
CA ILE A 172 -19.12 31.74 -12.23
C ILE A 172 -17.90 30.82 -12.32
N GLY A 173 -16.71 31.33 -12.67
CA GLY A 173 -15.47 30.56 -12.73
C GLY A 173 -15.08 29.95 -11.38
N ASN A 174 -15.18 30.72 -10.31
CA ASN A 174 -14.93 30.23 -8.96
C ASN A 174 -15.90 29.16 -8.51
N LEU A 175 -17.20 29.35 -8.77
CA LEU A 175 -18.23 28.35 -8.43
C LEU A 175 -18.00 27.03 -9.16
N LEU A 176 -17.57 27.06 -10.42
CA LEU A 176 -17.20 25.86 -11.18
C LEU A 176 -15.99 25.12 -10.56
N VAL A 177 -14.95 25.87 -10.21
CA VAL A 177 -13.74 25.29 -9.57
C VAL A 177 -14.08 24.72 -8.20
N MET A 178 -14.86 25.41 -7.37
CA MET A 178 -15.31 24.93 -6.07
C MET A 178 -16.16 23.67 -6.19
N SER A 179 -17.10 23.64 -7.14
CA SER A 179 -17.94 22.46 -7.43
C SER A 179 -17.10 21.28 -7.93
N GLY A 180 -16.16 21.51 -8.85
CA GLY A 180 -15.24 20.51 -9.34
C GLY A 180 -14.34 19.92 -8.23
N THR A 181 -13.84 20.79 -7.33
CA THR A 181 -13.06 20.36 -6.17
C THR A 181 -13.87 19.45 -5.25
N ALA A 182 -15.10 19.85 -4.91
CA ALA A 182 -16.00 19.03 -4.09
C ALA A 182 -16.29 17.68 -4.77
N ALA A 183 -16.54 17.69 -6.07
CA ALA A 183 -16.78 16.47 -6.85
C ALA A 183 -15.57 15.54 -6.82
N ILE A 184 -14.36 16.04 -7.03
CA ILE A 184 -13.11 15.24 -6.98
C ILE A 184 -12.96 14.58 -5.61
N VAL A 185 -13.07 15.34 -4.50
CA VAL A 185 -12.91 14.79 -3.15
C VAL A 185 -13.98 13.74 -2.82
N LEU A 186 -15.24 13.98 -3.22
CA LEU A 186 -16.34 13.03 -3.02
C LEU A 186 -16.18 11.76 -3.89
N LEU A 187 -15.72 11.89 -5.13
CA LEU A 187 -15.43 10.73 -6.00
C LEU A 187 -14.31 9.87 -5.42
N ILE A 188 -13.22 10.46 -4.94
CA ILE A 188 -12.13 9.74 -4.27
C ILE A 188 -12.70 9.00 -3.04
N ARG A 189 -13.48 9.69 -2.21
CA ARG A 189 -14.11 9.07 -1.05
C ARG A 189 -15.03 7.90 -1.41
N ARG A 190 -15.83 8.05 -2.47
CA ARG A 190 -16.70 6.99 -2.99
C ARG A 190 -15.88 5.81 -3.52
N ALA A 191 -14.81 6.07 -4.25
CA ALA A 191 -13.89 5.04 -4.76
C ALA A 191 -13.29 4.20 -3.62
N LEU A 192 -12.85 4.85 -2.53
CA LEU A 192 -12.30 4.19 -1.35
C LEU A 192 -13.31 3.35 -0.56
N ARG A 193 -14.60 3.57 -0.74
CA ARG A 193 -15.69 2.77 -0.13
C ARG A 193 -16.21 1.67 -1.05
N SER A 194 -15.75 1.63 -2.28
CA SER A 194 -16.19 0.66 -3.28
C SER A 194 -15.76 -0.77 -2.94
N SER A 195 -16.53 -1.75 -3.45
CA SER A 195 -16.21 -3.17 -3.26
C SER A 195 -14.82 -3.56 -3.80
N PRO A 196 -14.34 -3.03 -4.94
CA PRO A 196 -12.99 -3.29 -5.42
C PRO A 196 -11.92 -2.84 -4.44
N TYR A 197 -12.07 -1.63 -3.87
CA TYR A 197 -11.10 -1.12 -2.90
C TYR A 197 -11.08 -1.93 -1.60
N LYS A 198 -12.25 -2.31 -1.08
CA LYS A 198 -12.34 -3.17 0.12
C LYS A 198 -11.67 -4.53 -0.12
N ARG A 199 -11.87 -5.14 -1.30
CA ARG A 199 -11.16 -6.37 -1.68
C ARG A 199 -9.65 -6.17 -1.74
N PHE A 200 -9.20 -5.07 -2.33
CA PHE A 200 -7.79 -4.70 -2.34
C PHE A 200 -7.23 -4.55 -0.91
N GLU A 201 -7.94 -3.84 -0.03
CA GLU A 201 -7.55 -3.64 1.37
C GLU A 201 -7.46 -4.96 2.15
N GLN A 202 -8.43 -5.85 1.96
CA GLN A 202 -8.41 -7.19 2.56
C GLN A 202 -7.22 -8.02 2.08
N ARG A 203 -6.95 -8.05 0.78
CA ARG A 203 -5.78 -8.73 0.21
C ARG A 203 -4.47 -8.19 0.77
N MET A 204 -4.32 -6.88 0.82
CA MET A 204 -3.12 -6.25 1.39
C MET A 204 -2.94 -6.55 2.89
N SER A 205 -4.03 -6.74 3.64
CA SER A 205 -3.95 -7.12 5.06
C SER A 205 -3.52 -8.58 5.27
N MET A 206 -3.85 -9.48 4.35
CA MET A 206 -3.42 -10.90 4.39
C MET A 206 -1.90 -11.03 4.32
N LEU A 207 -1.22 -10.20 3.52
CA LEU A 207 0.25 -10.21 3.41
C LEU A 207 0.99 -9.93 4.72
N LYS A 208 0.35 -9.24 5.66
CA LYS A 208 0.95 -8.96 6.97
C LYS A 208 1.09 -10.20 7.85
N ASN A 209 0.21 -11.17 7.64
CA ASN A 209 0.21 -12.41 8.42
C ASN A 209 1.14 -13.48 7.82
N LEU A 210 1.75 -13.19 6.66
CA LEU A 210 2.77 -14.04 6.08
C LEU A 210 4.08 -13.86 6.83
N GLN A 211 4.76 -14.97 7.11
CA GLN A 211 6.04 -14.93 7.83
C GLN A 211 7.07 -14.08 7.07
N PRO A 212 7.98 -13.36 7.77
CA PRO A 212 8.98 -12.49 7.15
C PRO A 212 9.90 -13.20 6.13
N ALA A 213 10.07 -14.51 6.24
CA ALA A 213 10.85 -15.32 5.30
C ALA A 213 10.23 -15.37 3.89
N GLU A 214 8.93 -15.13 3.75
CA GLU A 214 8.22 -15.08 2.47
C GLU A 214 8.18 -13.69 1.86
N GLN A 215 8.46 -12.64 2.64
CA GLN A 215 8.73 -11.30 2.13
C GLN A 215 10.16 -11.26 1.58
N GLN A 216 10.35 -11.91 0.45
CA GLN A 216 11.64 -11.93 -0.25
C GLN A 216 12.21 -10.52 -0.42
N SER A 217 13.52 -10.46 -0.15
CA SER A 217 14.52 -9.41 -0.34
C SER A 217 14.07 -8.21 -1.18
N PRO A 218 14.45 -6.99 -0.77
CA PRO A 218 14.27 -5.82 -1.62
C PRO A 218 14.83 -6.17 -2.99
N ASN A 219 13.94 -6.23 -3.97
CA ASN A 219 14.32 -6.63 -5.33
C ASN A 219 15.44 -5.72 -5.79
N ARG A 220 16.70 -6.18 -5.79
CA ARG A 220 17.88 -5.43 -6.24
C ARG A 220 17.62 -4.81 -7.61
N LEU A 221 16.89 -5.51 -8.47
CA LEU A 221 16.45 -5.00 -9.77
C LEU A 221 15.54 -3.77 -9.66
N LEU A 222 14.61 -3.72 -8.68
CA LEU A 222 13.79 -2.52 -8.46
C LEU A 222 14.62 -1.33 -8.00
N LEU A 223 15.53 -1.54 -7.05
CA LEU A 223 16.43 -0.47 -6.58
C LEU A 223 17.35 0.02 -7.71
N ILE A 224 17.86 -0.90 -8.54
CA ILE A 224 18.68 -0.56 -9.71
C ILE A 224 17.84 0.22 -10.73
N SER A 225 16.60 -0.19 -11.04
CA SER A 225 15.75 0.54 -11.99
C SER A 225 15.46 1.96 -11.51
N ILE A 226 15.13 2.14 -10.22
CA ILE A 226 14.89 3.46 -9.62
C ILE A 226 16.16 4.33 -9.71
N LEU A 227 17.33 3.77 -9.42
CA LEU A 227 18.58 4.49 -9.50
C LEU A 227 18.90 4.90 -10.96
N VAL A 228 18.70 3.99 -11.91
CA VAL A 228 18.92 4.27 -13.34
C VAL A 228 17.96 5.35 -13.83
N GLU A 229 16.68 5.27 -13.50
CA GLU A 229 15.69 6.29 -13.84
C GLU A 229 16.05 7.66 -13.24
N PHE A 230 16.48 7.69 -11.98
CA PHE A 230 16.94 8.92 -11.33
C PHE A 230 18.15 9.53 -12.06
N LEU A 231 19.19 8.74 -12.32
CA LEU A 231 20.39 9.19 -13.02
C LEU A 231 20.08 9.67 -14.44
N LEU A 232 19.22 8.95 -15.17
CA LEU A 232 18.78 9.33 -16.51
C LEU A 232 18.04 10.67 -16.49
N THR A 233 17.13 10.85 -15.53
CA THR A 233 16.38 12.11 -15.36
C THR A 233 17.30 13.28 -15.08
N CYS A 234 18.27 13.11 -14.18
CA CYS A 234 19.28 14.13 -13.90
C CYS A 234 20.10 14.47 -15.15
N ALA A 235 20.55 13.44 -15.89
CA ALA A 235 21.34 13.63 -17.12
C ALA A 235 20.56 14.37 -18.21
N VAL A 236 19.28 13.99 -18.44
CA VAL A 236 18.40 14.66 -19.42
C VAL A 236 18.16 16.10 -19.01
N THR A 237 17.92 16.39 -17.72
CA THR A 237 17.70 17.74 -17.23
C THR A 237 18.93 18.62 -17.44
N VAL A 238 20.13 18.14 -17.07
CA VAL A 238 21.40 18.85 -17.26
C VAL A 238 21.69 19.08 -18.76
N TYR A 239 21.44 18.06 -19.60
CA TYR A 239 21.61 18.19 -21.06
C TYR A 239 20.69 19.26 -21.64
N PHE A 240 19.40 19.23 -21.28
CA PHE A 240 18.42 20.19 -21.81
C PHE A 240 18.77 21.64 -21.45
N VAL A 241 19.26 21.84 -20.26
CA VAL A 241 19.78 23.13 -19.77
C VAL A 241 20.94 23.62 -20.58
N GLY A 242 21.99 22.81 -20.67
CA GLY A 242 23.19 23.17 -21.44
C GLY A 242 22.84 23.46 -22.90
N ARG A 243 21.91 22.67 -23.47
CA ARG A 243 21.48 22.85 -24.86
C ARG A 243 20.68 24.16 -25.07
N THR A 244 19.79 24.50 -24.13
CA THR A 244 19.01 25.74 -24.19
C THR A 244 19.94 26.95 -24.13
N ARG A 245 20.89 26.97 -23.18
CA ARG A 245 21.90 28.01 -23.10
C ARG A 245 22.70 28.16 -24.37
N TYR A 246 23.23 27.05 -24.89
CA TYR A 246 23.99 27.04 -26.14
C TYR A 246 23.17 27.59 -27.31
N MET A 247 21.91 27.24 -27.42
CA MET A 247 21.02 27.73 -28.50
C MET A 247 20.79 29.24 -28.41
N LEU A 248 20.65 29.81 -27.22
CA LEU A 248 20.48 31.26 -26.99
C LEU A 248 21.76 32.01 -27.38
N GLU A 249 22.93 31.54 -26.94
CA GLU A 249 24.23 32.12 -27.27
C GLU A 249 24.49 32.08 -28.79
N GLN A 250 24.19 30.98 -29.50
CA GLN A 250 24.34 30.83 -30.94
C GLN A 250 23.43 31.78 -31.76
N ASN A 251 22.27 32.15 -31.22
CA ASN A 251 21.36 33.11 -31.90
C ASN A 251 21.67 34.57 -31.52
N GLY A 252 22.82 34.86 -30.89
CA GLY A 252 23.25 36.21 -30.56
C GLY A 252 22.46 36.85 -29.44
N ILE A 253 21.73 36.04 -28.63
CA ILE A 253 21.04 36.53 -27.45
C ILE A 253 22.05 36.55 -26.31
N ASP A 254 22.39 37.74 -25.86
CA ASP A 254 23.25 37.93 -24.69
C ASP A 254 22.48 37.51 -23.43
N VAL A 255 22.91 36.42 -22.83
CA VAL A 255 22.20 35.82 -21.66
C VAL A 255 22.64 36.57 -20.41
N SER A 256 21.86 37.56 -20.02
CA SER A 256 22.07 38.26 -18.76
C SER A 256 22.01 37.33 -17.54
N THR A 257 22.63 37.76 -16.43
CA THR A 257 22.58 36.97 -15.16
C THR A 257 21.15 36.78 -14.66
N ALA A 258 20.22 37.68 -14.95
CA ALA A 258 18.79 37.51 -14.63
C ALA A 258 18.15 36.39 -15.43
N ILE A 259 18.39 36.35 -16.74
CA ILE A 259 17.88 35.23 -17.62
C ILE A 259 18.46 33.88 -17.18
N LEU A 260 19.74 33.84 -16.81
CA LEU A 260 20.37 32.62 -16.29
C LEU A 260 19.72 32.15 -14.98
N SER A 261 19.43 33.07 -14.06
CA SER A 261 18.77 32.71 -12.79
C SER A 261 17.34 32.17 -13.00
N ASP A 262 16.59 32.77 -13.93
CA ASP A 262 15.25 32.32 -14.28
C ASP A 262 15.25 30.94 -14.98
N LEU A 263 16.18 30.74 -15.92
CA LEU A 263 16.39 29.41 -16.53
C LEU A 263 16.74 28.37 -15.49
N PHE A 264 17.64 28.67 -14.54
CA PHE A 264 18.01 27.76 -13.46
C PHE A 264 16.81 27.44 -12.57
N LEU A 265 15.98 28.42 -12.22
CA LEU A 265 14.78 28.19 -11.43
C LEU A 265 13.76 27.31 -12.17
N LEU A 266 13.52 27.59 -13.47
CA LEU A 266 12.63 26.78 -14.31
C LEU A 266 13.09 25.32 -14.40
N GLN A 267 14.40 25.11 -14.54
CA GLN A 267 15.03 23.79 -14.58
C GLN A 267 14.87 23.03 -13.28
N THR A 268 15.09 23.73 -12.15
CA THR A 268 14.89 23.16 -10.81
C THR A 268 13.45 22.73 -10.61
N GLN A 269 12.48 23.54 -11.05
CA GLN A 269 11.07 23.20 -11.00
C GLN A 269 10.75 21.97 -11.85
N PHE A 270 11.28 21.90 -13.07
CA PHE A 270 11.12 20.76 -13.97
C PHE A 270 11.72 19.48 -13.38
N LEU A 271 12.94 19.54 -12.86
CA LEU A 271 13.61 18.42 -12.20
C LEU A 271 12.78 17.91 -11.00
N VAL A 272 12.37 18.82 -10.14
CA VAL A 272 11.55 18.48 -8.95
C VAL A 272 10.22 17.86 -9.35
N GLY A 273 9.58 18.35 -10.43
CA GLY A 273 8.36 17.77 -10.98
C GLY A 273 8.55 16.34 -11.48
N ILE A 274 9.63 16.09 -12.23
CA ILE A 274 9.95 14.74 -12.72
C ILE A 274 10.27 13.79 -11.54
N LEU A 275 11.04 14.24 -10.56
CA LEU A 275 11.35 13.44 -9.37
C LEU A 275 10.07 13.08 -8.58
N ALA A 276 9.13 14.01 -8.48
CA ALA A 276 7.84 13.75 -7.87
C ALA A 276 7.02 12.71 -8.65
N LEU A 277 7.00 12.81 -9.98
CA LEU A 277 6.34 11.83 -10.84
C LEU A 277 6.98 10.43 -10.72
N MET A 278 8.31 10.36 -10.74
CA MET A 278 9.05 9.10 -10.53
C MET A 278 8.72 8.47 -9.18
N PHE A 279 8.68 9.27 -8.12
CA PHE A 279 8.28 8.77 -6.80
C PHE A 279 6.86 8.16 -6.82
N LEU A 280 5.89 8.82 -7.47
CA LEU A 280 4.54 8.29 -7.63
C LEU A 280 4.52 6.96 -8.39
N LEU A 281 5.27 6.86 -9.49
CA LEU A 281 5.40 5.63 -10.26
C LEU A 281 6.05 4.51 -9.44
N MET A 282 7.10 4.82 -8.67
CA MET A 282 7.74 3.87 -7.76
C MET A 282 6.74 3.33 -6.72
N VAL A 283 5.97 4.21 -6.07
CA VAL A 283 4.95 3.79 -5.11
C VAL A 283 3.91 2.90 -5.78
N LEU A 284 3.44 3.26 -6.98
CA LEU A 284 2.51 2.45 -7.75
C LEU A 284 3.09 1.06 -8.07
N GLN A 285 4.36 0.97 -8.48
CA GLN A 285 5.04 -0.31 -8.72
C GLN A 285 5.13 -1.16 -7.45
N VAL A 286 5.47 -0.56 -6.30
CA VAL A 286 5.49 -1.27 -5.01
C VAL A 286 4.11 -1.85 -4.67
N PHE A 287 3.05 -1.07 -4.84
CA PHE A 287 1.69 -1.55 -4.59
C PHE A 287 1.28 -2.65 -5.58
N ASN A 288 1.57 -2.50 -6.86
CA ASN A 288 1.27 -3.51 -7.88
C ASN A 288 1.99 -4.84 -7.59
N ARG A 289 3.26 -4.79 -7.19
CA ARG A 289 4.01 -6.01 -6.80
C ARG A 289 3.41 -6.69 -5.57
N ARG A 290 3.08 -5.91 -4.53
CA ARG A 290 2.41 -6.45 -3.35
C ARG A 290 1.07 -7.09 -3.70
N TYR A 291 0.31 -6.47 -4.59
CA TYR A 291 -0.97 -7.00 -5.07
C TYR A 291 -0.80 -8.29 -5.87
N ALA A 292 0.20 -8.36 -6.77
CA ALA A 292 0.54 -9.56 -7.51
C ALA A 292 0.97 -10.71 -6.58
N ALA A 293 1.81 -10.43 -5.59
CA ALA A 293 2.22 -11.41 -4.59
C ALA A 293 1.03 -12.00 -3.80
N CYS A 294 0.00 -11.17 -3.51
CA CYS A 294 -1.25 -11.69 -2.93
C CYS A 294 -1.95 -12.69 -3.84
N GLY A 295 -2.03 -12.36 -5.14
CA GLY A 295 -2.64 -13.27 -6.13
C GLY A 295 -1.89 -14.59 -6.25
N GLU A 296 -0.56 -14.55 -6.25
CA GLU A 296 0.29 -15.75 -6.27
C GLU A 296 0.09 -16.59 -4.99
N TYR A 297 0.01 -15.94 -3.84
CA TYR A 297 -0.26 -16.62 -2.57
C TYR A 297 -1.66 -17.27 -2.56
N GLU A 298 -2.72 -16.54 -2.94
CA GLU A 298 -4.07 -17.12 -3.05
C GLU A 298 -4.11 -18.30 -4.02
N ALA A 299 -3.42 -18.21 -5.17
CA ALA A 299 -3.32 -19.26 -6.16
C ALA A 299 -2.48 -20.48 -5.67
N SER A 300 -1.66 -20.30 -4.65
CA SER A 300 -0.85 -21.35 -4.06
C SER A 300 -1.59 -22.19 -3.00
N LEU A 301 -2.76 -21.75 -2.57
CA LEU A 301 -3.60 -22.45 -1.62
C LEU A 301 -4.66 -23.33 -2.32
N ASP A 302 -5.08 -24.38 -1.64
CA ASP A 302 -6.29 -25.13 -1.99
C ASP A 302 -7.53 -24.30 -1.63
N THR A 303 -8.44 -24.14 -2.59
CA THR A 303 -9.60 -23.23 -2.47
C THR A 303 -10.62 -23.67 -1.41
N LEU A 304 -10.68 -24.96 -1.10
CA LEU A 304 -11.62 -25.51 -0.11
C LEU A 304 -11.03 -25.45 1.30
N THR A 305 -9.79 -25.86 1.45
CA THR A 305 -9.16 -26.13 2.75
C THR A 305 -8.22 -25.04 3.23
N SER A 306 -7.81 -24.13 2.33
CA SER A 306 -6.87 -23.04 2.62
C SER A 306 -5.51 -23.49 3.18
N VAL A 307 -5.11 -24.73 2.94
CA VAL A 307 -3.72 -25.22 3.06
C VAL A 307 -3.03 -25.13 1.70
N TRP A 308 -1.73 -25.38 1.62
CA TRP A 308 -1.04 -25.39 0.33
C TRP A 308 -1.66 -26.39 -0.64
N ASN A 309 -1.88 -26.01 -1.90
CA ASN A 309 -2.25 -26.96 -2.93
C ASN A 309 -1.05 -27.88 -3.24
N ARG A 310 -1.30 -29.00 -3.92
CA ARG A 310 -0.28 -30.00 -4.25
C ARG A 310 1.00 -29.39 -4.82
N LYS A 311 0.88 -28.56 -5.85
CA LYS A 311 2.04 -27.93 -6.51
C LYS A 311 2.87 -27.10 -5.55
N SER A 312 2.23 -26.24 -4.80
CA SER A 312 2.89 -25.31 -3.88
C SER A 312 3.50 -26.03 -2.67
N PHE A 313 2.82 -27.07 -2.16
CA PHE A 313 3.35 -27.91 -1.08
C PHE A 313 4.65 -28.57 -1.51
N PHE A 314 4.68 -29.25 -2.67
CA PHE A 314 5.89 -29.94 -3.16
C PHE A 314 7.03 -28.93 -3.42
N GLN A 315 6.74 -27.81 -4.06
CA GLN A 315 7.76 -26.79 -4.35
C GLN A 315 8.38 -26.22 -3.07
N ARG A 316 7.58 -25.92 -2.04
CA ARG A 316 8.03 -25.41 -0.74
C ARG A 316 8.80 -26.47 0.05
N SER A 317 8.30 -27.69 0.06
CA SER A 317 8.97 -28.80 0.71
C SER A 317 10.34 -29.06 0.10
N GLU A 318 10.48 -29.02 -1.23
CA GLU A 318 11.79 -29.14 -1.90
C GLU A 318 12.75 -28.02 -1.51
N GLN A 319 12.27 -26.79 -1.41
CA GLN A 319 13.09 -25.65 -0.93
C GLN A 319 13.58 -25.87 0.53
N THR A 320 12.71 -26.37 1.40
CA THR A 320 13.06 -26.67 2.78
C THR A 320 14.09 -27.81 2.87
N LEU A 321 13.88 -28.90 2.12
CA LEU A 321 14.84 -30.00 2.04
C LEU A 321 16.18 -29.56 1.42
N ALA A 322 16.16 -28.68 0.42
CA ALA A 322 17.40 -28.11 -0.13
C ALA A 322 18.17 -27.27 0.88
N ASN A 323 17.48 -26.53 1.75
CA ASN A 323 18.11 -25.80 2.86
C ASN A 323 18.66 -26.75 3.92
N MET A 324 17.95 -27.81 4.28
CA MET A 324 18.43 -28.85 5.20
C MET A 324 19.71 -29.53 4.65
N ARG A 325 19.70 -29.86 3.35
CA ARG A 325 20.87 -30.43 2.64
C ARG A 325 22.07 -29.49 2.65
N ARG A 326 21.83 -28.19 2.42
CA ARG A 326 22.91 -27.17 2.41
C ARG A 326 23.58 -26.99 3.77
N ASN A 327 22.79 -27.13 4.85
CA ASN A 327 23.27 -26.95 6.22
C ASN A 327 23.70 -28.27 6.88
N ASP A 328 23.51 -29.41 6.18
CA ASP A 328 23.73 -30.77 6.69
C ASP A 328 22.98 -31.06 8.00
N ILE A 329 21.74 -30.54 8.09
CA ILE A 329 20.89 -30.69 9.28
C ILE A 329 19.62 -31.44 8.86
N TRP A 330 19.49 -32.67 9.33
CA TRP A 330 18.33 -33.54 9.05
C TRP A 330 17.55 -33.77 10.33
N HIS A 331 16.34 -33.22 10.36
CA HIS A 331 15.40 -33.38 11.46
C HIS A 331 13.97 -33.19 10.95
N GLY A 332 13.01 -33.64 11.74
CA GLY A 332 11.60 -33.49 11.44
C GLY A 332 10.96 -34.74 10.83
N TYR A 333 9.81 -34.55 10.22
CA TYR A 333 9.00 -35.68 9.77
C TYR A 333 8.26 -35.31 8.48
N PHE A 334 8.08 -36.30 7.62
CA PHE A 334 7.16 -36.24 6.48
C PHE A 334 5.95 -37.09 6.78
N ILE A 335 4.76 -36.54 6.72
CA ILE A 335 3.51 -37.18 7.14
C ILE A 335 2.55 -37.18 5.98
N MET A 336 1.97 -38.31 5.67
CA MET A 336 0.85 -38.51 4.74
C MET A 336 -0.40 -38.88 5.51
N LEU A 337 -1.52 -38.28 5.15
CA LEU A 337 -2.81 -38.48 5.81
C LEU A 337 -3.93 -38.60 4.78
N ASP A 338 -4.89 -39.45 5.07
CA ASP A 338 -6.07 -39.70 4.24
C ASP A 338 -7.30 -39.84 5.13
N VAL A 339 -8.43 -39.26 4.72
CA VAL A 339 -9.69 -39.33 5.47
C VAL A 339 -10.36 -40.66 5.18
N ASP A 340 -10.50 -41.46 6.20
CA ASP A 340 -11.07 -42.83 6.07
C ASP A 340 -12.50 -42.77 5.55
N TRP A 341 -12.80 -43.66 4.62
CA TRP A 341 -14.14 -43.86 4.06
C TRP A 341 -14.75 -42.59 3.42
N PHE A 342 -13.93 -41.64 2.97
CA PHE A 342 -14.37 -40.37 2.42
C PHE A 342 -15.37 -40.52 1.25
N LYS A 343 -15.15 -41.49 0.37
CA LYS A 343 -16.10 -41.79 -0.70
C LYS A 343 -17.49 -42.17 -0.16
N GLN A 344 -17.55 -42.95 0.92
CA GLN A 344 -18.83 -43.34 1.53
C GLN A 344 -19.53 -42.12 2.16
N ILE A 345 -18.76 -41.19 2.75
CA ILE A 345 -19.31 -39.92 3.27
C ILE A 345 -19.97 -39.16 2.13
N ASN A 346 -19.29 -38.99 1.00
CA ASN A 346 -19.87 -38.34 -0.18
C ASN A 346 -21.11 -39.05 -0.73
N ASP A 347 -21.06 -40.38 -0.83
CA ASP A 347 -22.18 -41.17 -1.36
C ASP A 347 -23.42 -41.13 -0.45
N GLN A 348 -23.22 -41.05 0.86
CA GLN A 348 -24.30 -41.07 1.84
C GLN A 348 -24.86 -39.68 2.16
N PHE A 349 -24.00 -38.65 2.26
CA PHE A 349 -24.38 -37.31 2.75
C PHE A 349 -24.24 -36.22 1.68
N GLY A 350 -23.72 -36.57 0.51
CA GLY A 350 -23.48 -35.63 -0.61
C GLY A 350 -22.15 -34.88 -0.53
N HIS A 351 -21.71 -34.37 -1.68
CA HIS A 351 -20.46 -33.63 -1.81
C HIS A 351 -20.33 -32.40 -0.87
N PRO A 352 -21.41 -31.60 -0.59
CA PRO A 352 -21.28 -30.49 0.35
C PRO A 352 -20.87 -30.89 1.76
N GLU A 353 -21.28 -32.09 2.21
CA GLU A 353 -20.88 -32.62 3.52
C GLU A 353 -19.43 -33.12 3.48
N GLY A 354 -19.00 -33.77 2.39
CA GLY A 354 -17.60 -34.14 2.17
C GLY A 354 -16.69 -32.91 2.16
N ASP A 355 -17.10 -31.85 1.51
CA ASP A 355 -16.38 -30.56 1.50
C ASP A 355 -16.25 -29.97 2.92
N ARG A 356 -17.31 -30.04 3.72
CA ARG A 356 -17.28 -29.62 5.13
C ARG A 356 -16.27 -30.44 5.94
N VAL A 357 -16.30 -31.77 5.79
CA VAL A 357 -15.35 -32.68 6.46
C VAL A 357 -13.90 -32.33 6.12
N LEU A 358 -13.59 -32.15 4.83
CA LEU A 358 -12.25 -31.76 4.40
C LEU A 358 -11.80 -30.43 4.95
N HIS A 359 -12.71 -29.43 4.98
CA HIS A 359 -12.44 -28.13 5.57
C HIS A 359 -12.13 -28.25 7.07
N ASP A 360 -12.92 -29.01 7.81
CA ASP A 360 -12.79 -29.15 9.28
C ASP A 360 -11.53 -29.95 9.64
N VAL A 361 -11.20 -31.03 8.89
CA VAL A 361 -9.93 -31.78 9.02
C VAL A 361 -8.74 -30.86 8.76
N ALA A 362 -8.77 -30.05 7.69
CA ALA A 362 -7.71 -29.12 7.39
C ALA A 362 -7.57 -28.04 8.49
N GLN A 363 -8.66 -27.61 9.11
CA GLN A 363 -8.63 -26.67 10.23
C GLN A 363 -7.95 -27.30 11.45
N CYS A 364 -8.24 -28.55 11.78
CA CYS A 364 -7.55 -29.29 12.84
C CYS A 364 -6.04 -29.40 12.55
N LEU A 365 -5.67 -29.78 11.31
CA LEU A 365 -4.27 -29.86 10.88
C LEU A 365 -3.57 -28.50 11.06
N ARG A 366 -4.19 -27.43 10.64
CA ARG A 366 -3.62 -26.07 10.77
C ARG A 366 -3.39 -25.66 12.22
N GLN A 367 -4.34 -25.97 13.12
CA GLN A 367 -4.22 -25.61 14.54
C GLN A 367 -3.06 -26.33 15.22
N ILE A 368 -2.78 -27.58 14.82
CA ILE A 368 -1.81 -28.44 15.45
C ILE A 368 -0.43 -28.33 14.76
N PHE A 369 -0.37 -28.46 13.46
CA PHE A 369 0.89 -28.62 12.73
C PHE A 369 1.41 -27.34 12.06
N ALA A 370 0.59 -26.27 11.85
CA ALA A 370 1.10 -25.05 11.24
C ALA A 370 2.21 -24.35 12.04
N PRO A 371 2.28 -24.44 13.38
CA PRO A 371 3.39 -23.87 14.13
C PRO A 371 4.74 -24.60 13.92
N ILE A 372 4.71 -25.86 13.48
CA ILE A 372 5.90 -26.74 13.42
C ILE A 372 6.23 -27.22 12.00
N GLY A 373 5.38 -26.91 11.01
CA GLY A 373 5.59 -27.42 9.66
C GLY A 373 4.63 -26.84 8.62
N GLN A 374 4.75 -27.34 7.40
CA GLN A 374 3.96 -26.97 6.24
C GLN A 374 2.90 -28.03 5.96
N ILE A 375 1.69 -27.60 5.61
CA ILE A 375 0.55 -28.49 5.38
C ILE A 375 0.05 -28.29 3.97
N GLY A 376 -0.15 -29.37 3.21
CA GLY A 376 -0.69 -29.35 1.86
C GLY A 376 -1.81 -30.35 1.66
N ARG A 377 -2.74 -30.05 0.74
CA ARG A 377 -3.71 -31.00 0.22
C ARG A 377 -3.23 -31.48 -1.13
N LEU A 378 -3.05 -32.80 -1.26
CA LEU A 378 -2.48 -33.40 -2.46
C LEU A 378 -3.55 -33.72 -3.52
N GLY A 379 -4.77 -33.95 -3.10
CA GLY A 379 -5.93 -34.22 -3.96
C GLY A 379 -6.99 -35.02 -3.21
N GLY A 380 -8.24 -34.93 -3.61
CA GLY A 380 -9.31 -35.68 -2.97
C GLY A 380 -9.35 -35.47 -1.45
N ASP A 381 -9.11 -36.54 -0.73
CA ASP A 381 -9.08 -36.67 0.73
C ASP A 381 -7.65 -36.78 1.31
N GLU A 382 -6.62 -36.61 0.49
CA GLU A 382 -5.22 -36.76 0.87
C GLU A 382 -4.59 -35.43 1.30
N PHE A 383 -3.90 -35.44 2.44
CA PHE A 383 -3.09 -34.33 2.95
C PHE A 383 -1.65 -34.78 3.20
N ALA A 384 -0.72 -33.83 3.12
CA ALA A 384 0.67 -34.05 3.51
C ALA A 384 1.16 -32.95 4.44
N ILE A 385 2.10 -33.29 5.31
CA ILE A 385 2.72 -32.36 6.25
C ILE A 385 4.22 -32.58 6.22
N LEU A 386 4.99 -31.50 6.08
CA LEU A 386 6.44 -31.51 6.30
C LEU A 386 6.70 -30.76 7.61
N VAL A 387 7.01 -31.49 8.67
CA VAL A 387 7.48 -30.93 9.95
C VAL A 387 8.96 -30.62 9.79
N ASP A 388 9.30 -29.33 9.74
CA ASP A 388 10.65 -28.83 9.50
C ASP A 388 11.34 -28.28 10.76
N GLN A 389 10.68 -28.37 11.90
CA GLN A 389 11.23 -28.04 13.21
C GLN A 389 11.77 -29.29 13.92
N PRO A 390 12.77 -29.14 14.80
CA PRO A 390 13.27 -30.24 15.62
C PRO A 390 12.23 -30.60 16.69
N VAL A 391 11.37 -31.57 16.40
CA VAL A 391 10.33 -32.06 17.30
C VAL A 391 10.71 -33.45 17.80
N ALA A 392 10.69 -33.66 19.11
CA ALA A 392 10.91 -34.98 19.70
C ALA A 392 9.77 -35.95 19.33
N ARG A 393 10.09 -37.22 19.20
CA ARG A 393 9.13 -38.27 18.81
C ARG A 393 7.90 -38.30 19.71
N GLU A 394 8.09 -38.22 21.02
CA GLU A 394 7.01 -38.24 22.00
C GLU A 394 6.07 -37.02 21.85
N THR A 395 6.63 -35.87 21.48
CA THR A 395 5.83 -34.67 21.22
C THR A 395 5.02 -34.86 19.94
N LEU A 396 5.61 -35.38 18.87
CA LEU A 396 4.89 -35.65 17.63
C LEU A 396 3.75 -36.65 17.84
N GLU A 397 4.01 -37.74 18.55
CA GLU A 397 2.99 -38.74 18.89
C GLU A 397 1.83 -38.17 19.69
N LYS A 398 2.12 -37.25 20.60
CA LYS A 398 1.09 -36.47 21.34
C LYS A 398 0.25 -35.62 20.41
N GLU A 399 0.88 -34.90 19.47
CA GLU A 399 0.18 -34.06 18.50
C GLU A 399 -0.69 -34.89 17.53
N LEU A 400 -0.19 -36.06 17.10
CA LEU A 400 -0.96 -36.99 16.28
C LEU A 400 -2.19 -37.54 17.02
N ASN A 401 -2.04 -37.92 18.28
CA ASN A 401 -3.16 -38.38 19.12
C ASN A 401 -4.15 -37.24 19.35
N THR A 402 -3.69 -36.03 19.65
CA THR A 402 -4.57 -34.85 19.79
C THR A 402 -5.32 -34.57 18.48
N PHE A 403 -4.68 -34.76 17.32
CA PHE A 403 -5.33 -34.60 16.03
C PHE A 403 -6.42 -35.65 15.82
N THR A 404 -6.15 -36.94 16.05
CA THR A 404 -7.13 -38.02 15.86
C THR A 404 -8.32 -37.85 16.80
N GLU A 405 -8.10 -37.47 18.05
CA GLU A 405 -9.17 -37.15 19.01
C GLU A 405 -10.07 -36.01 18.52
N ARG A 406 -9.47 -34.90 18.11
CA ARG A 406 -10.22 -33.72 17.61
C ARG A 406 -11.01 -34.02 16.34
N VAL A 407 -10.44 -34.80 15.43
CA VAL A 407 -11.15 -35.19 14.20
C VAL A 407 -12.35 -36.09 14.53
N ALA A 408 -12.19 -36.99 15.48
CA ALA A 408 -13.30 -37.87 15.93
C ALA A 408 -14.42 -37.12 16.63
N GLU A 409 -14.11 -35.95 17.26
CA GLU A 409 -15.08 -35.06 17.94
C GLU A 409 -15.80 -34.10 16.97
N LEU A 410 -15.41 -34.04 15.69
CA LEU A 410 -16.05 -33.14 14.72
C LEU A 410 -17.55 -33.48 14.62
N SER A 411 -18.37 -32.49 14.95
CA SER A 411 -19.83 -32.63 14.95
C SER A 411 -20.43 -32.47 13.56
N GLY A 412 -21.42 -33.30 13.24
CA GLY A 412 -22.14 -33.22 11.97
C GLY A 412 -23.03 -34.46 11.73
N PRO A 413 -23.58 -34.61 10.52
CA PRO A 413 -24.33 -35.79 10.12
C PRO A 413 -23.49 -37.07 10.14
N VAL A 414 -22.16 -36.94 9.98
CA VAL A 414 -21.22 -38.05 10.04
C VAL A 414 -20.92 -38.33 11.51
N SER A 415 -21.22 -39.56 11.94
CA SER A 415 -21.14 -39.94 13.37
C SER A 415 -19.71 -40.02 13.93
N SER A 416 -18.72 -40.28 13.07
CA SER A 416 -17.30 -40.28 13.45
C SER A 416 -16.44 -40.18 12.20
N ILE A 417 -15.53 -39.19 12.18
CA ILE A 417 -14.54 -39.02 11.11
C ILE A 417 -13.24 -39.55 11.65
N THR A 418 -12.58 -40.42 10.87
CA THR A 418 -11.25 -40.95 11.19
C THR A 418 -10.27 -40.73 10.07
N CYS A 419 -8.98 -40.79 10.37
CA CYS A 419 -7.92 -40.66 9.41
C CYS A 419 -6.87 -41.77 9.59
N SER A 420 -6.36 -42.26 8.47
CA SER A 420 -5.16 -43.08 8.45
C SER A 420 -3.94 -42.21 8.18
N ILE A 421 -2.81 -42.47 8.84
CA ILE A 421 -1.63 -41.62 8.79
C ILE A 421 -0.36 -42.43 8.63
N GLY A 422 0.49 -42.09 7.66
CA GLY A 422 1.84 -42.61 7.51
C GLY A 422 2.84 -41.52 7.92
N VAL A 423 3.77 -41.82 8.82
CA VAL A 423 4.76 -40.88 9.36
C VAL A 423 6.16 -41.40 9.08
N LEU A 424 6.98 -40.63 8.38
CA LEU A 424 8.36 -40.95 8.06
C LEU A 424 9.30 -39.95 8.77
N MET A 425 10.27 -40.42 9.53
CA MET A 425 11.29 -39.60 10.15
C MET A 425 12.36 -39.20 9.14
N LEU A 426 12.77 -37.92 9.15
CA LEU A 426 13.83 -37.38 8.29
C LEU A 426 15.19 -37.63 8.97
N THR A 427 15.90 -38.65 8.57
CA THR A 427 17.21 -39.07 9.16
C THR A 427 18.39 -38.88 8.21
N SER A 428 18.13 -38.70 6.93
CA SER A 428 19.16 -38.60 5.88
C SER A 428 18.67 -37.78 4.68
N PRO A 429 19.59 -37.33 3.80
CA PRO A 429 19.23 -36.68 2.57
C PRO A 429 18.25 -37.51 1.73
N ALA A 430 17.12 -36.98 1.39
CA ALA A 430 16.12 -37.57 0.52
C ALA A 430 15.49 -36.52 -0.41
N SER A 431 14.97 -36.97 -1.55
CA SER A 431 14.13 -36.14 -2.40
C SER A 431 12.68 -36.16 -1.88
N ILE A 432 11.91 -35.14 -2.25
CA ILE A 432 10.50 -35.07 -1.86
C ILE A 432 9.71 -36.30 -2.41
N ASP A 433 10.06 -36.77 -3.59
CA ASP A 433 9.42 -37.93 -4.21
C ASP A 433 9.71 -39.22 -3.44
N GLU A 434 10.95 -39.42 -2.94
CA GLU A 434 11.29 -40.56 -2.08
C GLU A 434 10.54 -40.52 -0.75
N LEU A 435 10.44 -39.33 -0.13
CA LEU A 435 9.69 -39.14 1.12
C LEU A 435 8.21 -39.44 0.91
N TYR A 436 7.65 -38.95 -0.19
CA TYR A 436 6.26 -39.22 -0.57
C TYR A 436 6.00 -40.71 -0.72
N GLN A 437 6.82 -41.43 -1.51
CA GLN A 437 6.64 -42.87 -1.73
C GLN A 437 6.73 -43.68 -0.45
N LYS A 438 7.70 -43.37 0.43
CA LYS A 438 7.86 -44.09 1.71
C LYS A 438 6.71 -43.80 2.67
N ALA A 439 6.29 -42.54 2.79
CA ALA A 439 5.17 -42.20 3.66
C ALA A 439 3.84 -42.73 3.15
N ASP A 440 3.63 -42.85 1.83
CA ASP A 440 2.47 -43.49 1.22
C ASP A 440 2.41 -45.00 1.54
N GLN A 441 3.55 -45.69 1.53
CA GLN A 441 3.62 -47.08 1.97
C GLN A 441 3.21 -47.25 3.45
N LEU A 442 3.63 -46.32 4.33
CA LEU A 442 3.25 -46.32 5.74
C LEU A 442 1.75 -45.99 5.91
N LEU A 443 1.22 -45.08 5.15
CA LEU A 443 -0.22 -44.78 5.10
C LEU A 443 -1.03 -46.00 4.65
N TYR A 444 -0.56 -46.70 3.62
CA TYR A 444 -1.19 -47.93 3.16
C TYR A 444 -1.19 -49.01 4.25
N GLN A 445 -0.10 -49.16 5.01
CA GLN A 445 -0.05 -50.06 6.16
C GLN A 445 -1.07 -49.68 7.24
N ALA A 446 -1.20 -48.40 7.56
CA ALA A 446 -2.22 -47.92 8.50
C ALA A 446 -3.64 -48.27 8.06
N LYS A 447 -3.94 -48.12 6.76
CA LYS A 447 -5.23 -48.54 6.17
C LYS A 447 -5.47 -50.05 6.26
N GLN A 448 -4.43 -50.88 6.04
CA GLN A 448 -4.53 -52.36 6.13
C GLN A 448 -4.70 -52.83 7.57
N GLN A 449 -4.07 -52.20 8.54
CA GLN A 449 -4.12 -52.55 9.97
C GLN A 449 -5.43 -52.16 10.66
N GLY A 450 -6.42 -51.63 9.92
CA GLY A 450 -7.76 -51.37 10.46
C GLY A 450 -8.16 -49.88 10.42
N ARG A 451 -7.34 -49.01 9.82
CA ARG A 451 -7.58 -47.53 9.75
C ARG A 451 -7.55 -46.88 11.11
N ASN A 452 -7.91 -45.58 11.16
CA ASN A 452 -7.97 -44.78 12.39
C ASN A 452 -6.72 -44.91 13.26
N GLN A 453 -5.54 -44.83 12.65
CA GLN A 453 -4.26 -44.97 13.32
C GLN A 453 -3.12 -44.40 12.51
N TYR A 454 -1.96 -44.23 13.14
CA TYR A 454 -0.73 -43.88 12.45
C TYR A 454 0.29 -45.01 12.47
N VAL A 455 1.12 -45.09 11.40
CA VAL A 455 2.29 -45.99 11.32
C VAL A 455 3.53 -45.12 11.18
N LEU A 456 4.49 -45.36 12.07
CA LEU A 456 5.78 -44.68 12.12
C LEU A 456 6.86 -45.51 11.44
N GLY A 457 7.56 -44.92 10.45
CA GLY A 457 8.74 -45.48 9.81
C GLY A 457 9.99 -44.68 10.15
N ALA A 458 11.13 -45.32 10.08
CA ALA A 458 12.45 -44.71 10.26
C ALA A 458 13.06 -44.33 8.90
#